data_5367dcfb61ff70a89ba1de4af6e47a0b
#
_entry.id   5367dcfb61ff70a89ba1de4af6e47a0b
#
_cell.length_a   1.000
_cell.length_b   1.000
_cell.length_c   1.000
_cell.angle_alpha   90.00
_cell.angle_beta   90.00
_cell.angle_gamma   90.00
#
_symmetry.space_group_name_H-M   'P 1'
#
loop_
_entity.id
_entity.type
_entity.pdbx_description
1 polymer ?
#
loop_
_entity_poly.entity_id
_entity_poly.type
_entity_poly.pdbx_seq_one_letter_code
_entity_poly.pdbx_strand_id
1 'polypeptide(L)'
;MIQAVNIKEIAYSKVKEMNCYLVDIKVSKNNDIKVTFDKKEGISLDDCVSLTKHIEKKLDREIEDFSLSVSSPGIYSPFIVPNQFFKNYNNKVDILMKSGQKFQGVLEEFDCKTETIHLKTKKNQKNNFKLSEIKRINKSKI
;
A
#
# COMPACT_ATOMS: atom_id res chain seq x y z
N MET A 1 -6.49 5.24 -24.03
CA MET A 1 -6.68 5.31 -22.57
C MET A 1 -5.38 4.96 -21.86
N ILE A 2 -5.04 5.74 -20.85
CA ILE A 2 -3.83 5.49 -20.05
C ILE A 2 -4.03 4.21 -19.24
N GLN A 3 -3.03 3.34 -19.27
CA GLN A 3 -3.08 2.06 -18.56
C GLN A 3 -2.31 2.11 -17.25
N ALA A 4 -2.87 1.51 -16.21
CA ALA A 4 -2.22 1.46 -14.89
C ALA A 4 -0.84 0.80 -14.95
N VAL A 5 -0.66 -0.22 -15.79
CA VAL A 5 0.63 -0.90 -15.95
C VAL A 5 1.72 0.04 -16.46
N ASN A 6 1.36 0.97 -17.34
CA ASN A 6 2.32 1.95 -17.88
C ASN A 6 2.73 2.94 -16.80
N ILE A 7 1.77 3.39 -15.98
CA ILE A 7 2.05 4.29 -14.87
C ILE A 7 2.94 3.59 -13.84
N LYS A 8 2.68 2.32 -13.58
CA LYS A 8 3.49 1.52 -12.64
C LYS A 8 4.95 1.45 -13.11
N GLU A 9 5.19 1.21 -14.39
CA GLU A 9 6.54 1.16 -14.95
C GLU A 9 7.24 2.52 -14.81
N ILE A 10 6.55 3.60 -15.13
CA ILE A 10 7.10 4.96 -15.00
C ILE A 10 7.45 5.28 -13.56
N ALA A 11 6.54 4.97 -12.63
CA ALA A 11 6.71 5.31 -11.23
C ALA A 11 7.74 4.42 -10.51
N TYR A 12 7.84 3.16 -10.89
CA TYR A 12 8.65 2.16 -10.20
C TYR A 12 10.12 2.56 -10.07
N SER A 13 10.74 2.97 -11.17
CA SER A 13 12.15 3.36 -11.15
C SER A 13 12.40 4.55 -10.23
N LYS A 14 11.48 5.51 -10.23
CA LYS A 14 11.60 6.71 -9.40
C LYS A 14 11.41 6.42 -7.91
N VAL A 15 10.38 5.65 -7.55
CA VAL A 15 10.15 5.33 -6.12
C VAL A 15 11.30 4.50 -5.56
N LYS A 16 11.87 3.62 -6.37
CA LYS A 16 13.04 2.83 -5.95
C LYS A 16 14.25 3.73 -5.68
N GLU A 17 14.50 4.69 -6.57
CA GLU A 17 15.55 5.70 -6.40
C GLU A 17 15.38 6.51 -5.11
N MET A 18 14.13 6.79 -4.75
CA MET A 18 13.77 7.55 -3.55
C MET A 18 13.74 6.72 -2.27
N ASN A 19 14.06 5.43 -2.36
CA ASN A 19 13.92 4.46 -1.25
C ASN A 19 12.49 4.34 -0.74
N CYS A 20 11.54 4.49 -1.66
CA CYS A 20 10.12 4.34 -1.40
C CYS A 20 9.60 3.06 -2.06
N TYR A 21 8.34 2.72 -1.80
CA TYR A 21 7.67 1.60 -2.47
C TYR A 21 6.28 2.01 -2.92
N LEU A 22 5.86 1.46 -4.05
CA LEU A 22 4.51 1.67 -4.56
C LEU A 22 3.52 0.83 -3.75
N VAL A 23 2.38 1.41 -3.44
CA VAL A 23 1.29 0.72 -2.75
C VAL A 23 0.18 0.38 -3.73
N ASP A 24 -0.29 1.36 -4.51
CA ASP A 24 -1.40 1.14 -5.43
C ASP A 24 -1.38 2.17 -6.56
N ILE A 25 -1.91 1.77 -7.72
CA ILE A 25 -2.11 2.67 -8.85
C ILE A 25 -3.50 2.39 -9.40
N LYS A 26 -4.31 3.45 -9.51
CA LYS A 26 -5.65 3.37 -10.08
C LYS A 26 -5.78 4.37 -11.20
N VAL A 27 -6.37 3.95 -12.32
CA VAL A 27 -6.65 4.82 -13.46
C VAL A 27 -8.13 4.66 -13.81
N SER A 28 -8.88 5.75 -13.74
CA SER A 28 -10.30 5.74 -14.08
C SER A 28 -10.51 5.81 -15.61
N LYS A 29 -11.74 5.65 -16.05
CA LYS A 29 -12.12 5.77 -17.47
C LYS A 29 -11.80 7.15 -18.04
N ASN A 30 -11.77 8.17 -17.18
CA ASN A 30 -11.51 9.55 -17.58
C ASN A 30 -10.03 9.92 -17.42
N ASN A 31 -9.15 8.93 -17.28
CA ASN A 31 -7.72 9.13 -17.05
C ASN A 31 -7.42 9.92 -15.77
N ASP A 32 -8.22 9.69 -14.73
CA ASP A 32 -7.89 10.17 -13.39
C ASP A 32 -6.93 9.16 -12.77
N ILE A 33 -5.68 9.56 -12.62
CA ILE A 33 -4.61 8.68 -12.14
C ILE A 33 -4.38 8.94 -10.65
N LYS A 34 -4.44 7.88 -9.85
CA LYS A 34 -4.11 7.94 -8.43
C LYS A 34 -2.94 7.02 -8.14
N VAL A 35 -1.85 7.58 -7.64
CA VAL A 35 -0.65 6.83 -7.26
C VAL A 35 -0.49 6.93 -5.76
N THR A 36 -0.42 5.78 -5.10
CA THR A 36 -0.19 5.70 -3.66
C THR A 36 1.15 5.04 -3.43
N PHE A 37 2.00 5.68 -2.63
CA PHE A 37 3.32 5.17 -2.31
C PHE A 37 3.71 5.56 -0.88
N ASP A 38 4.72 4.89 -0.33
CA ASP A 38 5.14 5.15 1.04
C ASP A 38 6.58 4.76 1.22
N LYS A 39 7.13 5.02 2.40
CA LYS A 39 8.43 4.50 2.84
C LYS A 39 8.38 4.29 4.35
N LYS A 40 9.38 3.59 4.88
CA LYS A 40 9.41 3.17 6.28
C LYS A 40 9.15 4.35 7.25
N GLU A 41 9.77 5.49 6.99
CA GLU A 41 9.67 6.68 7.85
C GLU A 41 8.48 7.58 7.50
N GLY A 42 7.73 7.22 6.45
CA GLY A 42 6.69 8.08 5.90
C GLY A 42 7.24 9.01 4.82
N ILE A 43 6.40 9.37 3.86
CA ILE A 43 6.79 10.26 2.76
C ILE A 43 6.50 11.71 3.11
N SER A 44 7.29 12.62 2.52
CA SER A 44 7.12 14.06 2.66
C SER A 44 6.34 14.64 1.47
N LEU A 45 5.95 15.91 1.57
CA LEU A 45 5.37 16.64 0.44
C LEU A 45 6.36 16.73 -0.72
N ASP A 46 7.65 16.92 -0.42
CA ASP A 46 8.69 16.95 -1.45
C ASP A 46 8.80 15.63 -2.19
N ASP A 47 8.65 14.52 -1.49
CA ASP A 47 8.61 13.19 -2.11
C ASP A 47 7.45 13.10 -3.11
N CYS A 48 6.27 13.57 -2.72
CA CYS A 48 5.10 13.58 -3.60
C CYS A 48 5.31 14.47 -4.82
N VAL A 49 5.90 15.64 -4.64
CA VAL A 49 6.20 16.57 -5.75
C VAL A 49 7.21 15.94 -6.72
N SER A 50 8.25 15.29 -6.19
CA SER A 50 9.27 14.63 -7.02
C SER A 50 8.67 13.54 -7.88
N LEU A 51 7.83 12.69 -7.31
CA LEU A 51 7.19 11.61 -8.06
C LEU A 51 6.19 12.16 -9.08
N THR A 52 5.40 13.16 -8.69
CA THR A 52 4.45 13.81 -9.59
C THR A 52 5.14 14.35 -10.83
N LYS A 53 6.21 15.12 -10.65
CA LYS A 53 6.98 15.69 -11.77
C LYS A 53 7.57 14.62 -12.66
N HIS A 54 8.07 13.53 -12.07
CA HIS A 54 8.65 12.43 -12.85
C HIS A 54 7.60 11.77 -13.75
N ILE A 55 6.42 11.52 -13.22
CA ILE A 55 5.32 10.90 -13.99
C ILE A 55 4.82 11.86 -15.08
N GLU A 56 4.63 13.14 -14.74
CA GLU A 56 4.14 14.14 -15.69
C GLU A 56 5.08 14.31 -16.90
N LYS A 57 6.39 14.22 -16.68
CA LYS A 57 7.38 14.33 -17.76
C LYS A 57 7.29 13.17 -18.76
N LYS A 58 6.80 12.03 -18.33
CA LYS A 58 6.70 10.83 -19.17
C LYS A 58 5.37 10.71 -19.90
N LEU A 59 4.40 11.59 -19.55
CA LEU A 59 3.08 11.60 -20.17
C LEU A 59 2.90 12.87 -20.98
N ASP A 60 2.14 12.78 -22.08
CA ASP A 60 1.87 13.91 -22.96
C ASP A 60 0.37 14.23 -22.95
N ARG A 61 -0.01 15.37 -22.39
CA ARG A 61 -1.41 15.82 -22.30
C ARG A 61 -2.01 16.15 -23.66
N GLU A 62 -1.17 16.46 -24.66
CA GLU A 62 -1.66 16.74 -25.99
C GLU A 62 -2.10 15.47 -26.72
N ILE A 63 -1.46 14.33 -26.39
CA ILE A 63 -1.85 13.04 -26.91
C ILE A 63 -3.09 12.53 -26.18
N GLU A 64 -3.07 12.61 -24.84
CA GLU A 64 -4.16 12.13 -24.00
C GLU A 64 -4.14 12.89 -22.68
N ASP A 65 -5.19 13.64 -22.37
CA ASP A 65 -5.25 14.40 -21.14
C ASP A 65 -5.50 13.50 -19.93
N PHE A 66 -5.09 13.96 -18.76
CA PHE A 66 -5.18 13.19 -17.51
C PHE A 66 -5.17 14.12 -16.30
N SER A 67 -5.67 13.61 -15.18
CA SER A 67 -5.41 14.20 -13.87
C SER A 67 -4.51 13.24 -13.08
N LEU A 68 -3.65 13.79 -12.24
CA LEU A 68 -2.69 12.99 -11.48
C LEU A 68 -2.72 13.40 -10.01
N SER A 69 -2.95 12.42 -9.14
CA SER A 69 -2.91 12.60 -7.70
C SER A 69 -1.90 11.61 -7.12
N VAL A 70 -0.93 12.12 -6.38
CA VAL A 70 0.13 11.31 -5.75
C VAL A 70 0.07 11.55 -4.25
N SER A 71 -0.07 10.48 -3.48
CA SER A 71 -0.23 10.59 -2.03
C SER A 71 0.30 9.38 -1.28
N SER A 72 0.37 9.49 0.04
CA SER A 72 0.60 8.36 0.92
C SER A 72 -0.71 7.60 1.15
N PRO A 73 -0.64 6.31 1.55
CA PRO A 73 -1.85 5.61 1.98
C PRO A 73 -2.34 6.20 3.29
N GLY A 74 -3.65 6.10 3.53
CA GLY A 74 -4.19 6.49 4.83
C GLY A 74 -3.63 5.59 5.92
N ILE A 75 -3.46 6.12 7.13
CA ILE A 75 -2.89 5.39 8.28
C ILE A 75 -3.66 4.08 8.54
N TYR A 76 -4.97 4.11 8.37
CA TYR A 76 -5.85 2.97 8.64
C TYR A 76 -6.31 2.27 7.37
N SER A 77 -5.70 2.57 6.23
CA SER A 77 -6.02 1.91 4.95
C SER A 77 -5.61 0.44 4.97
N PRO A 78 -6.32 -0.41 4.23
CA PRO A 78 -5.94 -1.81 4.13
C PRO A 78 -4.53 -1.99 3.59
N PHE A 79 -3.83 -2.99 4.10
CA PHE A 79 -2.49 -3.35 3.60
C PHE A 79 -2.64 -4.06 2.25
N ILE A 80 -1.86 -3.64 1.27
CA ILE A 80 -1.90 -4.19 -0.10
C ILE A 80 -0.59 -4.87 -0.45
N VAL A 81 0.54 -4.31 -0.01
CA VAL A 81 1.88 -4.83 -0.33
C VAL A 81 2.64 -5.26 0.93
N PRO A 82 3.59 -6.22 0.80
CA PRO A 82 4.35 -6.73 1.96
C PRO A 82 5.01 -5.64 2.81
N ASN A 83 5.48 -4.58 2.20
CA ASN A 83 6.13 -3.48 2.92
C ASN A 83 5.23 -2.85 3.98
N GLN A 84 3.92 -2.84 3.76
CA GLN A 84 2.97 -2.29 4.74
C GLN A 84 2.88 -3.18 5.98
N PHE A 85 3.00 -4.51 5.82
CA PHE A 85 3.09 -5.43 6.95
C PHE A 85 4.36 -5.17 7.75
N PHE A 86 5.51 -5.08 7.08
CA PHE A 86 6.80 -4.83 7.75
C PHE A 86 6.80 -3.51 8.52
N LYS A 87 6.24 -2.47 7.93
CA LYS A 87 6.12 -1.15 8.55
C LYS A 87 5.28 -1.19 9.84
N ASN A 88 4.35 -2.12 9.92
CA ASN A 88 3.40 -2.22 11.02
C ASN A 88 3.73 -3.32 12.05
N TYR A 89 4.94 -3.85 12.02
CA TYR A 89 5.38 -4.78 13.05
C TYR A 89 5.31 -4.10 14.42
N ASN A 90 4.83 -4.84 15.40
CA ASN A 90 4.61 -4.40 16.78
C ASN A 90 3.44 -3.39 16.94
N ASN A 91 2.70 -3.15 15.86
CA ASN A 91 1.48 -2.35 15.93
C ASN A 91 0.25 -3.24 16.04
N LYS A 92 -0.77 -2.71 16.68
CA LYS A 92 -2.06 -3.38 16.77
C LYS A 92 -2.78 -3.28 15.43
N VAL A 93 -3.28 -4.41 14.93
CA VAL A 93 -3.98 -4.48 13.64
C VAL A 93 -5.34 -5.14 13.80
N ASP A 94 -6.25 -4.80 12.89
CA ASP A 94 -7.57 -5.41 12.78
C ASP A 94 -7.60 -6.29 11.54
N ILE A 95 -8.10 -7.51 11.69
CA ILE A 95 -8.25 -8.45 10.58
C ILE A 95 -9.72 -8.78 10.39
N LEU A 96 -10.19 -8.67 9.13
CA LEU A 96 -11.48 -9.17 8.71
C LEU A 96 -11.24 -10.37 7.79
N MET A 97 -11.70 -11.53 8.21
CA MET A 97 -11.59 -12.76 7.42
C MET A 97 -12.65 -12.80 6.32
N LYS A 98 -12.40 -13.55 5.27
CA LYS A 98 -13.39 -13.80 4.21
C LYS A 98 -14.66 -14.47 4.75
N SER A 99 -14.51 -15.21 5.85
CA SER A 99 -15.65 -15.85 6.55
C SER A 99 -16.53 -14.85 7.31
N GLY A 100 -16.07 -13.60 7.48
CA GLY A 100 -16.76 -12.59 8.27
C GLY A 100 -16.25 -12.45 9.69
N GLN A 101 -15.42 -13.39 10.16
CA GLN A 101 -14.82 -13.29 11.50
C GLN A 101 -13.85 -12.13 11.58
N LYS A 102 -13.79 -11.50 12.76
CA LYS A 102 -12.91 -10.37 13.03
C LYS A 102 -11.94 -10.73 14.14
N PHE A 103 -10.67 -10.33 13.95
CA PHE A 103 -9.62 -10.53 14.94
C PHE A 103 -8.86 -9.23 15.14
N GLN A 104 -8.28 -9.08 16.32
CA GLN A 104 -7.43 -7.94 16.65
C GLN A 104 -6.23 -8.43 17.43
N GLY A 105 -5.06 -7.92 17.13
CA GLY A 105 -3.85 -8.29 17.83
C GLY A 105 -2.65 -7.49 17.35
N VAL A 106 -1.51 -7.74 17.96
CA VAL A 106 -0.25 -7.10 17.59
C VAL A 106 0.40 -7.91 16.48
N LEU A 107 0.73 -7.24 15.38
CA LEU A 107 1.39 -7.88 14.25
C LEU A 107 2.85 -8.15 14.61
N GLU A 108 3.24 -9.42 14.67
CA GLU A 108 4.61 -9.81 15.00
C GLU A 108 5.46 -10.07 13.77
N GLU A 109 4.89 -10.74 12.78
CA GLU A 109 5.64 -11.13 11.59
C GLU A 109 4.72 -11.41 10.42
N PHE A 110 5.23 -11.18 9.21
CA PHE A 110 4.62 -11.62 7.96
C PHE A 110 5.64 -12.45 7.19
N ASP A 111 5.32 -13.72 6.98
CA ASP A 111 6.14 -14.61 6.18
C ASP A 111 5.72 -14.53 4.72
N CYS A 112 6.56 -13.90 3.88
CA CYS A 112 6.26 -13.72 2.47
C CYS A 112 6.24 -15.03 1.69
N LYS A 113 6.98 -16.04 2.12
CA LYS A 113 7.06 -17.31 1.40
C LYS A 113 5.79 -18.13 1.53
N THR A 114 5.23 -18.18 2.74
CA THR A 114 4.01 -18.93 3.03
C THR A 114 2.78 -18.02 3.03
N GLU A 115 2.96 -16.71 2.90
CA GLU A 115 1.91 -15.71 3.00
C GLU A 115 1.11 -15.87 4.29
N THR A 116 1.83 -16.02 5.41
CA THR A 116 1.26 -16.24 6.73
C THR A 116 1.54 -15.05 7.62
N ILE A 117 0.52 -14.61 8.35
CA ILE A 117 0.59 -13.49 9.29
C ILE A 117 0.59 -14.06 10.70
N HIS A 118 1.53 -13.61 11.52
CA HIS A 118 1.63 -14.01 12.92
C HIS A 118 1.18 -12.85 13.81
N LEU A 119 0.11 -13.08 14.57
CA LEU A 119 -0.44 -12.12 15.51
C LEU A 119 -0.27 -12.60 16.95
N LYS A 120 -0.06 -11.65 17.84
CA LYS A 120 -0.15 -11.86 19.27
C LYS A 120 -1.48 -11.27 19.75
N THR A 121 -2.41 -12.12 20.13
CA THR A 121 -3.73 -11.71 20.60
C THR A 121 -3.74 -11.55 22.13
N LYS A 122 -4.91 -11.31 22.71
CA LYS A 122 -5.05 -11.19 24.16
C LYS A 122 -4.48 -12.40 24.89
N LYS A 123 -3.90 -12.19 26.07
CA LYS A 123 -3.29 -13.22 26.92
C LYS A 123 -2.04 -13.85 26.30
N ASN A 124 -1.33 -13.10 25.44
CA ASN A 124 -0.09 -13.55 24.83
C ASN A 124 -0.25 -14.81 23.96
N GLN A 125 -1.45 -15.07 23.46
CA GLN A 125 -1.67 -16.19 22.54
C GLN A 125 -1.20 -15.80 21.13
N LYS A 126 -0.47 -16.72 20.49
CA LYS A 126 0.00 -16.52 19.12
C LYS A 126 -0.96 -17.20 18.16
N ASN A 127 -1.46 -16.45 17.20
CA ASN A 127 -2.33 -16.95 16.15
C ASN A 127 -1.74 -16.68 14.79
N ASN A 128 -1.89 -17.63 13.88
CA ASN A 128 -1.40 -17.53 12.52
C ASN A 128 -2.58 -17.48 11.56
N PHE A 129 -2.48 -16.58 10.57
CA PHE A 129 -3.53 -16.41 9.57
C PHE A 129 -2.90 -16.46 8.18
N LYS A 130 -3.55 -17.17 7.26
CA LYS A 130 -3.13 -17.19 5.85
C LYS A 130 -3.73 -15.99 5.13
N LEU A 131 -2.92 -15.28 4.38
CA LEU A 131 -3.35 -14.11 3.63
C LEU A 131 -4.53 -14.44 2.70
N SER A 132 -4.54 -15.64 2.10
CA SER A 132 -5.61 -16.06 1.22
C SER A 132 -6.99 -16.13 1.89
N GLU A 133 -7.03 -16.24 3.21
CA GLU A 133 -8.27 -16.31 3.99
C GLU A 133 -8.70 -14.95 4.54
N ILE A 134 -7.86 -13.95 4.38
CA ILE A 134 -8.10 -12.59 4.90
C ILE A 134 -8.74 -11.73 3.82
N LYS A 135 -9.85 -11.08 4.16
CA LYS A 135 -10.50 -10.10 3.30
C LYS A 135 -9.80 -8.74 3.39
N ARG A 136 -9.42 -8.34 4.61
CA ARG A 136 -8.79 -7.05 4.85
C ARG A 136 -8.01 -7.06 6.15
N ILE A 137 -6.84 -6.43 6.14
CA ILE A 137 -6.05 -6.17 7.33
C ILE A 137 -5.61 -4.70 7.31
N ASN A 138 -5.70 -4.02 8.44
CA ASN A 138 -5.30 -2.63 8.56
C ASN A 138 -4.86 -2.32 9.98
N LYS A 139 -4.13 -1.21 10.13
CA LYS A 139 -3.76 -0.74 11.47
C LYS A 139 -5.01 -0.43 12.26
N SER A 140 -5.03 -0.84 13.54
CA SER A 140 -6.19 -0.61 14.40
C SER A 140 -6.29 0.86 14.80
N LYS A 141 -7.52 1.37 14.85
CA LYS A 141 -7.82 2.71 15.34
C LYS A 141 -7.88 2.79 16.86
N ILE A 142 -7.93 1.63 17.52
CA ILE A 142 -8.13 1.56 18.98
C ILE A 142 -6.83 1.22 19.68
#